data_88927308116e8c7855fcbfdb43620c78
#
_entry.id   88927308116e8c7855fcbfdb43620c78
#
_cell.length_a   1.000
_cell.length_b   1.000
_cell.length_c   1.000
_cell.angle_alpha   90.00
_cell.angle_beta   90.00
_cell.angle_gamma   90.00
#
_symmetry.space_group_name_H-M   'P 1'
#
loop_
_entity.id
_entity.type
_entity.pdbx_description
1 polymer ?
#
loop_
_entity_poly.entity_id
_entity_poly.type
_entity_poly.pdbx_seq_one_letter_code
_entity_poly.pdbx_strand_id
1 'polypeptide(L)'
;MRVPLSTAAAITAAVFLLASCGSGDGGGGGTAASGELSGEGTGDSCTIEGEVPIGAVLSLTGAAASYGESQQRGLELAAAQLAEKGGVTYGLRIEDDQTDPRQGITLFDQFVSDGVSLIIGPTLSNAAVQADPIAQEAGVPVLGISNTAAGVTEIGDYVFRNSLTEQAVIPQTIATATEEFGLQDVVVMYSNDDAFTESGYEAFTAALEEEGVTVSETITFSKADTDFRALLTQAQESEPDAIVVSALIEAAIPLVTQARELGIDVPIIGGNGFNNPRLMADAGQAAEGVVVGAAWNSASDNPENQAFLEAYEAEYSAQPDQFAAQAYTGLMLVDQAVRADCAADRESIKAALGELENVPTVLGEFSIDENRDAVHPAVVQVVRDGSFAVLQ
;
A
#
# COMPACT_ATOMS: atom_id res chain seq x y z
N MET A 1 57.68 59.06 8.45
CA MET A 1 57.81 60.20 7.52
C MET A 1 56.47 60.45 6.86
N ARG A 2 55.93 61.58 7.18
CA ARG A 2 54.96 62.42 6.45
C ARG A 2 53.59 61.80 5.97
N VAL A 3 52.59 62.20 6.69
CA VAL A 3 51.20 62.48 6.28
C VAL A 3 51.18 63.78 5.43
N PRO A 4 50.20 64.06 4.55
CA PRO A 4 48.94 64.71 4.91
C PRO A 4 47.71 64.20 4.09
N LEU A 5 46.54 64.16 4.64
CA LEU A 5 45.48 65.19 4.97
C LEU A 5 44.67 65.73 3.79
N SER A 6 43.37 65.60 3.98
CA SER A 6 42.23 66.47 3.60
C SER A 6 41.66 66.27 2.19
N THR A 7 40.35 66.20 1.96
CA THR A 7 39.29 67.14 2.38
C THR A 7 37.93 66.54 2.13
N ALA A 8 36.98 66.90 2.98
CA ALA A 8 35.55 66.62 2.88
C ALA A 8 34.84 67.58 1.88
N ALA A 9 33.74 67.11 1.28
CA ALA A 9 32.63 67.99 0.87
C ALA A 9 31.32 67.20 0.88
N ALA A 10 30.41 67.62 1.69
CA ALA A 10 28.98 67.28 1.67
C ALA A 10 28.29 68.09 0.54
N ILE A 11 27.13 67.57 0.07
CA ILE A 11 25.92 68.39 -0.22
C ILE A 11 24.84 67.55 -0.97
N THR A 12 23.71 67.45 -0.31
CA THR A 12 22.30 67.65 -0.70
C THR A 12 21.51 66.54 -1.43
N ALA A 13 20.40 66.27 -0.82
CA ALA A 13 19.24 65.45 -1.23
C ALA A 13 18.56 65.95 -2.51
N ALA A 14 18.00 65.03 -3.28
CA ALA A 14 16.83 65.26 -4.12
C ALA A 14 15.99 63.99 -4.25
N VAL A 15 14.76 64.10 -3.75
CA VAL A 15 13.68 63.15 -3.95
C VAL A 15 13.15 63.33 -5.38
N PHE A 16 13.03 62.22 -6.11
CA PHE A 16 12.16 62.09 -7.27
C PHE A 16 11.40 60.76 -7.27
N LEU A 17 10.09 60.90 -7.04
CA LEU A 17 9.09 59.90 -7.37
C LEU A 17 8.90 59.89 -8.90
N LEU A 18 9.06 58.75 -9.53
CA LEU A 18 8.46 58.46 -10.84
C LEU A 18 8.01 57.01 -10.90
N ALA A 19 6.71 56.84 -11.00
CA ALA A 19 6.04 55.61 -11.40
C ALA A 19 6.36 55.32 -12.88
N SER A 20 6.69 54.09 -13.19
CA SER A 20 6.71 53.59 -14.57
C SER A 20 6.29 52.16 -14.61
N CYS A 21 5.11 51.94 -15.20
CA CYS A 21 4.68 50.65 -15.73
C CYS A 21 5.68 50.20 -16.83
N GLY A 22 6.10 48.93 -16.75
CA GLY A 22 6.92 48.32 -17.79
C GLY A 22 6.70 46.82 -17.78
N SER A 23 5.88 46.35 -18.73
CA SER A 23 5.75 44.96 -19.11
C SER A 23 7.13 44.41 -19.53
N GLY A 24 7.52 43.24 -18.98
CA GLY A 24 8.72 42.53 -19.39
C GLY A 24 8.53 41.03 -19.13
N ASP A 25 8.23 40.35 -20.20
CA ASP A 25 8.26 38.90 -20.36
C ASP A 25 9.64 38.35 -20.02
N GLY A 26 9.73 37.33 -19.21
CA GLY A 26 11.01 36.70 -18.85
C GLY A 26 10.76 35.41 -18.06
N GLY A 27 10.77 34.28 -18.78
CA GLY A 27 10.65 32.96 -18.23
C GLY A 27 11.66 32.69 -17.11
N GLY A 28 11.16 32.29 -15.98
CA GLY A 28 11.89 31.77 -14.83
C GLY A 28 11.16 30.56 -14.32
N GLY A 29 11.83 29.41 -14.31
CA GLY A 29 11.32 28.18 -13.73
C GLY A 29 10.85 28.43 -12.30
N GLY A 30 9.55 28.43 -12.11
CA GLY A 30 8.93 28.54 -10.80
C GLY A 30 9.08 27.21 -10.08
N THR A 31 9.83 27.21 -8.99
CA THR A 31 9.57 26.30 -7.87
C THR A 31 8.09 26.48 -7.53
N ALA A 32 7.31 25.40 -7.71
CA ALA A 32 5.92 25.40 -7.28
C ALA A 32 5.93 25.55 -5.75
N ALA A 33 5.63 26.75 -5.29
CA ALA A 33 5.22 26.95 -3.92
C ALA A 33 3.96 26.09 -3.71
N SER A 34 3.88 25.42 -2.56
CA SER A 34 2.68 24.79 -2.03
C SER A 34 1.61 25.86 -1.77
N GLY A 35 1.12 26.47 -2.81
CA GLY A 35 0.01 27.42 -2.82
C GLY A 35 -1.24 26.66 -3.25
N GLU A 36 -2.19 26.70 -2.37
CA GLU A 36 -3.59 26.30 -2.49
C GLU A 36 -3.98 25.83 -3.89
N LEU A 37 -3.85 24.51 -4.14
CA LEU A 37 -4.50 23.86 -5.28
C LEU A 37 -5.99 23.74 -4.93
N SER A 38 -6.70 24.86 -4.95
CA SER A 38 -8.15 24.92 -4.80
C SER A 38 -8.80 25.23 -6.14
N GLY A 39 -9.93 24.60 -6.39
CA GLY A 39 -10.67 24.71 -7.63
C GLY A 39 -12.07 25.27 -7.43
N GLU A 40 -12.91 25.09 -8.44
CA GLU A 40 -14.31 25.50 -8.44
C GLU A 40 -15.24 24.27 -8.53
N GLY A 41 -16.37 24.32 -7.82
CA GLY A 41 -17.34 23.23 -7.77
C GLY A 41 -17.04 22.23 -6.64
N THR A 42 -17.75 21.11 -6.63
CA THR A 42 -17.56 19.97 -5.73
C THR A 42 -17.98 18.68 -6.43
N GLY A 43 -17.49 17.55 -5.96
CA GLY A 43 -17.79 16.24 -6.57
C GLY A 43 -17.43 16.21 -8.05
N ASP A 44 -18.33 15.70 -8.88
CA ASP A 44 -18.09 15.61 -10.34
C ASP A 44 -18.01 16.97 -11.05
N SER A 45 -18.45 18.06 -10.42
CA SER A 45 -18.30 19.41 -10.98
C SER A 45 -16.99 20.09 -10.58
N CYS A 46 -16.14 19.44 -9.78
CA CYS A 46 -14.87 20.02 -9.36
C CYS A 46 -13.92 20.18 -10.54
N THR A 47 -13.35 21.37 -10.66
CA THR A 47 -12.29 21.67 -11.64
C THR A 47 -11.14 22.38 -10.94
N ILE A 48 -9.93 21.81 -11.06
CA ILE A 48 -8.68 22.39 -10.52
C ILE A 48 -7.77 22.73 -11.68
N GLU A 49 -7.28 24.00 -11.72
CA GLU A 49 -6.31 24.40 -12.73
C GLU A 49 -4.91 23.85 -12.40
N GLY A 50 -4.28 23.19 -13.36
CA GLY A 50 -2.97 22.56 -13.21
C GLY A 50 -3.05 21.08 -12.81
N GLU A 51 -1.90 20.52 -12.47
CA GLU A 51 -1.78 19.12 -12.02
C GLU A 51 -1.70 19.04 -10.50
N VAL A 52 -2.46 18.13 -9.90
CA VAL A 52 -2.31 17.74 -8.50
C VAL A 52 -1.13 16.77 -8.40
N PRO A 53 -0.02 17.14 -7.77
CA PRO A 53 1.17 16.32 -7.76
C PRO A 53 1.04 15.18 -6.75
N ILE A 54 1.06 13.93 -7.23
CA ILE A 54 0.99 12.71 -6.42
C ILE A 54 2.30 11.94 -6.58
N GLY A 55 2.96 11.63 -5.46
CA GLY A 55 4.09 10.71 -5.43
C GLY A 55 3.60 9.28 -5.18
N ALA A 56 4.24 8.28 -5.78
CA ALA A 56 4.05 6.88 -5.42
C ALA A 56 5.40 6.20 -5.27
N VAL A 57 5.62 5.53 -4.14
CA VAL A 57 6.83 4.74 -3.86
C VAL A 57 6.44 3.27 -3.88
N LEU A 58 6.96 2.54 -4.87
CA LEU A 58 6.61 1.13 -5.07
C LEU A 58 7.87 0.28 -5.19
N SER A 59 7.80 -0.99 -4.78
CA SER A 59 8.87 -1.96 -5.00
C SER A 59 8.76 -2.55 -6.42
N LEU A 60 9.25 -1.82 -7.45
CA LEU A 60 9.17 -2.28 -8.85
C LEU A 60 10.27 -3.28 -9.19
N THR A 61 11.35 -3.30 -8.40
CA THR A 61 12.44 -4.27 -8.51
C THR A 61 12.77 -4.89 -7.15
N GLY A 62 13.56 -5.96 -7.15
CA GLY A 62 13.92 -6.68 -5.93
C GLY A 62 12.92 -7.76 -5.55
N ALA A 63 12.93 -8.16 -4.28
CA ALA A 63 12.16 -9.30 -3.80
C ALA A 63 10.64 -9.07 -3.85
N ALA A 64 10.18 -7.84 -3.63
CA ALA A 64 8.75 -7.51 -3.63
C ALA A 64 8.21 -7.02 -5.00
N ALA A 65 8.98 -7.20 -6.09
CA ALA A 65 8.63 -6.65 -7.40
C ALA A 65 7.23 -7.07 -7.89
N SER A 66 6.82 -8.31 -7.62
CA SER A 66 5.50 -8.78 -8.06
C SER A 66 4.33 -8.01 -7.45
N TYR A 67 4.49 -7.52 -6.23
CA TYR A 67 3.50 -6.64 -5.61
C TYR A 67 3.50 -5.24 -6.24
N GLY A 68 4.71 -4.64 -6.34
CA GLY A 68 4.87 -3.28 -6.87
C GLY A 68 4.45 -3.14 -8.32
N GLU A 69 4.76 -4.12 -9.18
CA GLU A 69 4.33 -4.15 -10.58
C GLU A 69 2.80 -4.21 -10.70
N SER A 70 2.13 -5.00 -9.86
CA SER A 70 0.67 -5.05 -9.81
C SER A 70 0.08 -3.71 -9.35
N GLN A 71 0.66 -3.10 -8.34
CA GLN A 71 0.26 -1.78 -7.84
C GLN A 71 0.43 -0.71 -8.91
N GLN A 72 1.55 -0.71 -9.62
CA GLN A 72 1.80 0.22 -10.71
C GLN A 72 0.69 0.17 -11.75
N ARG A 73 0.32 -1.02 -12.22
CA ARG A 73 -0.77 -1.20 -13.20
C ARG A 73 -2.11 -0.68 -12.68
N GLY A 74 -2.42 -0.94 -11.40
CA GLY A 74 -3.62 -0.43 -10.76
C GLY A 74 -3.66 1.11 -10.73
N LEU A 75 -2.56 1.76 -10.33
CA LEU A 75 -2.45 3.21 -10.31
C LEU A 75 -2.52 3.82 -11.71
N GLU A 76 -1.82 3.23 -12.70
CA GLU A 76 -1.83 3.71 -14.08
C GLU A 76 -3.22 3.63 -14.71
N LEU A 77 -3.96 2.54 -14.47
CA LEU A 77 -5.34 2.39 -14.94
C LEU A 77 -6.26 3.43 -14.30
N ALA A 78 -6.17 3.64 -12.99
CA ALA A 78 -6.94 4.65 -12.29
C ALA A 78 -6.63 6.05 -12.83
N ALA A 79 -5.35 6.39 -13.00
CA ALA A 79 -4.92 7.69 -13.52
C ALA A 79 -5.46 7.95 -14.94
N ALA A 80 -5.44 6.92 -15.82
CA ALA A 80 -6.00 7.02 -17.17
C ALA A 80 -7.52 7.29 -17.15
N GLN A 81 -8.27 6.58 -16.33
CA GLN A 81 -9.72 6.80 -16.19
C GLN A 81 -10.07 8.17 -15.59
N LEU A 82 -9.29 8.63 -14.61
CA LEU A 82 -9.45 9.95 -14.02
C LEU A 82 -9.13 11.07 -15.02
N ALA A 83 -8.15 10.87 -15.90
CA ALA A 83 -7.86 11.80 -16.99
C ALA A 83 -9.01 11.88 -17.99
N GLU A 84 -9.68 10.76 -18.29
CA GLU A 84 -10.89 10.73 -19.13
C GLU A 84 -12.10 11.39 -18.45
N LYS A 85 -12.27 11.19 -17.14
CA LYS A 85 -13.29 11.85 -16.33
C LYS A 85 -13.16 13.38 -16.38
N GLY A 86 -11.93 13.89 -16.37
CA GLY A 86 -11.61 15.31 -16.44
C GLY A 86 -11.94 16.10 -15.18
N GLY A 87 -11.78 17.43 -15.26
CA GLY A 87 -11.98 18.36 -14.15
C GLY A 87 -10.76 18.47 -13.23
N VAL A 88 -10.15 17.37 -12.82
CA VAL A 88 -8.91 17.31 -12.04
C VAL A 88 -7.88 16.46 -12.80
N THR A 89 -6.66 16.95 -12.92
CA THR A 89 -5.55 16.23 -13.53
C THR A 89 -4.55 15.85 -12.45
N TYR A 90 -4.17 14.58 -12.38
CA TYR A 90 -3.18 14.08 -11.42
C TYR A 90 -1.82 13.89 -12.09
N GLY A 91 -0.81 14.58 -11.56
CA GLY A 91 0.60 14.40 -11.93
C GLY A 91 1.20 13.24 -11.13
N LEU A 92 0.82 12.00 -11.48
CA LEU A 92 1.29 10.79 -10.82
C LEU A 92 2.74 10.50 -11.20
N ARG A 93 3.63 10.48 -10.21
CA ARG A 93 5.04 10.09 -10.36
C ARG A 93 5.33 8.86 -9.53
N ILE A 94 5.67 7.75 -10.19
CA ILE A 94 5.97 6.46 -9.58
C ILE A 94 7.48 6.26 -9.55
N GLU A 95 8.03 5.93 -8.38
CA GLU A 95 9.45 5.70 -8.15
C GLU A 95 9.67 4.33 -7.50
N ASP A 96 10.79 3.68 -7.86
CA ASP A 96 11.16 2.33 -7.40
C ASP A 96 12.00 2.38 -6.12
N ASP A 97 11.52 1.81 -5.02
CA ASP A 97 12.28 1.66 -3.78
C ASP A 97 13.24 0.44 -3.82
N GLN A 98 13.21 -0.37 -4.88
CA GLN A 98 14.06 -1.54 -5.08
C GLN A 98 13.94 -2.59 -3.95
N THR A 99 12.83 -2.58 -3.22
CA THR A 99 12.64 -3.38 -1.99
C THR A 99 13.68 -3.04 -0.88
N ASP A 100 14.31 -1.86 -0.96
CA ASP A 100 15.24 -1.34 0.07
C ASP A 100 14.59 -0.19 0.85
N PRO A 101 14.28 -0.36 2.16
CA PRO A 101 13.69 0.69 2.98
C PRO A 101 14.49 2.01 2.99
N ARG A 102 15.82 1.96 2.82
CA ARG A 102 16.65 3.16 2.75
C ARG A 102 16.42 3.97 1.47
N GLN A 103 16.13 3.26 0.37
CA GLN A 103 15.71 3.92 -0.87
C GLN A 103 14.32 4.54 -0.70
N GLY A 104 13.39 3.83 -0.03
CA GLY A 104 12.08 4.37 0.35
C GLY A 104 12.20 5.69 1.12
N ILE A 105 13.05 5.73 2.17
CA ILE A 105 13.37 6.97 2.92
C ILE A 105 13.81 8.10 1.98
N THR A 106 14.75 7.81 1.08
CA THR A 106 15.29 8.81 0.13
C THR A 106 14.19 9.36 -0.80
N LEU A 107 13.32 8.50 -1.29
CA LEU A 107 12.21 8.89 -2.16
C LEU A 107 11.15 9.71 -1.43
N PHE A 108 10.85 9.39 -0.17
CA PHE A 108 9.95 10.18 0.66
C PHE A 108 10.50 11.58 0.90
N ASP A 109 11.79 11.72 1.28
CA ASP A 109 12.45 13.02 1.40
C ASP A 109 12.39 13.84 0.10
N GLN A 110 12.58 13.17 -1.04
CA GLN A 110 12.49 13.80 -2.36
C GLN A 110 11.06 14.29 -2.64
N PHE A 111 10.04 13.46 -2.45
CA PHE A 111 8.63 13.85 -2.67
C PHE A 111 8.19 14.98 -1.76
N VAL A 112 8.59 14.95 -0.47
CA VAL A 112 8.36 16.05 0.46
C VAL A 112 8.97 17.36 -0.06
N SER A 113 10.23 17.31 -0.53
CA SER A 113 10.97 18.46 -1.07
C SER A 113 10.37 18.97 -2.38
N ASP A 114 9.85 18.08 -3.23
CA ASP A 114 9.21 18.40 -4.50
C ASP A 114 7.78 18.96 -4.32
N GLY A 115 7.26 18.95 -3.10
CA GLY A 115 5.99 19.56 -2.75
C GLY A 115 4.76 18.78 -3.20
N VAL A 116 4.81 17.43 -3.23
CA VAL A 116 3.63 16.62 -3.55
C VAL A 116 2.49 16.86 -2.58
N SER A 117 1.26 16.70 -3.07
CA SER A 117 0.05 16.82 -2.28
C SER A 117 -0.20 15.60 -1.41
N LEU A 118 0.22 14.41 -1.87
CA LEU A 118 0.08 13.13 -1.17
C LEU A 118 1.12 12.14 -1.70
N ILE A 119 1.50 11.16 -0.85
CA ILE A 119 2.34 10.02 -1.23
C ILE A 119 1.50 8.75 -1.12
N ILE A 120 1.53 7.89 -2.16
CA ILE A 120 0.95 6.54 -2.17
C ILE A 120 2.07 5.52 -1.94
N GLY A 121 1.82 4.53 -1.11
CA GLY A 121 2.80 3.52 -0.73
C GLY A 121 3.45 3.81 0.64
N PRO A 122 4.65 3.24 0.92
CA PRO A 122 5.41 2.30 0.08
C PRO A 122 4.75 0.90 0.00
N THR A 123 5.28 0.00 -0.84
CA THR A 123 4.70 -1.35 -1.01
C THR A 123 4.72 -2.15 0.29
N LEU A 124 5.84 -2.19 0.99
CA LEU A 124 6.04 -3.04 2.17
C LEU A 124 5.85 -2.28 3.48
N SER A 125 5.21 -2.92 4.47
CA SER A 125 5.07 -2.37 5.83
C SER A 125 6.42 -2.07 6.47
N ASN A 126 7.44 -2.89 6.23
CA ASN A 126 8.79 -2.68 6.74
C ASN A 126 9.47 -1.41 6.18
N ALA A 127 9.08 -0.96 4.99
CA ALA A 127 9.49 0.33 4.44
C ALA A 127 8.63 1.47 5.01
N ALA A 128 7.31 1.25 5.19
CA ALA A 128 6.38 2.23 5.73
C ALA A 128 6.78 2.71 7.13
N VAL A 129 7.08 1.80 8.06
CA VAL A 129 7.48 2.17 9.42
C VAL A 129 8.77 3.01 9.47
N GLN A 130 9.56 3.02 8.40
CA GLN A 130 10.80 3.80 8.31
C GLN A 130 10.65 5.10 7.51
N ALA A 131 9.79 5.13 6.49
CA ALA A 131 9.65 6.25 5.57
C ALA A 131 8.48 7.18 5.94
N ASP A 132 7.35 6.64 6.40
CA ASP A 132 6.16 7.43 6.73
C ASP A 132 6.40 8.52 7.79
N PRO A 133 7.27 8.32 8.81
CA PRO A 133 7.62 9.40 9.75
C PRO A 133 8.11 10.69 9.08
N ILE A 134 8.77 10.58 7.92
CA ILE A 134 9.26 11.75 7.14
C ILE A 134 8.09 12.55 6.59
N ALA A 135 7.12 11.88 6.00
CA ALA A 135 5.92 12.51 5.47
C ALA A 135 5.05 13.09 6.60
N GLN A 136 4.91 12.35 7.70
CA GLN A 136 4.20 12.81 8.92
C GLN A 136 4.80 14.11 9.46
N GLU A 137 6.13 14.18 9.63
CA GLU A 137 6.82 15.38 10.13
C GLU A 137 6.65 16.57 9.18
N ALA A 138 6.62 16.32 7.89
CA ALA A 138 6.44 17.33 6.85
C ALA A 138 4.97 17.71 6.57
N GLY A 139 4.00 17.06 7.22
CA GLY A 139 2.57 17.28 6.99
C GLY A 139 2.15 16.89 5.57
N VAL A 140 2.68 15.78 5.04
CA VAL A 140 2.28 15.20 3.75
C VAL A 140 1.45 13.95 4.01
N PRO A 141 0.18 13.89 3.56
CA PRO A 141 -0.60 12.68 3.68
C PRO A 141 0.04 11.49 2.97
N VAL A 142 0.00 10.33 3.62
CA VAL A 142 0.41 9.03 3.05
C VAL A 142 -0.80 8.13 2.97
N LEU A 143 -0.98 7.45 1.84
CA LEU A 143 -1.96 6.38 1.67
C LEU A 143 -1.24 5.07 1.40
N GLY A 144 -1.14 4.22 2.43
CA GLY A 144 -0.63 2.85 2.31
C GLY A 144 -1.62 1.97 1.55
N ILE A 145 -1.19 1.38 0.43
CA ILE A 145 -2.05 0.54 -0.43
C ILE A 145 -1.80 -0.96 -0.28
N SER A 146 -0.87 -1.36 0.57
CA SER A 146 -0.58 -2.77 0.92
C SER A 146 0.11 -2.93 2.28
N ASN A 147 0.12 -1.88 3.11
CA ASN A 147 0.77 -1.90 4.42
C ASN A 147 -0.20 -2.44 5.46
N THR A 148 -0.08 -3.71 5.82
CA THR A 148 -1.04 -4.45 6.65
C THR A 148 -0.58 -4.67 8.09
N ALA A 149 0.70 -4.36 8.40
CA ALA A 149 1.23 -4.49 9.75
C ALA A 149 0.55 -3.56 10.74
N ALA A 150 0.50 -3.96 12.01
CA ALA A 150 0.12 -3.10 13.11
C ALA A 150 1.06 -1.90 13.24
N GLY A 151 0.58 -0.80 13.79
CA GLY A 151 1.40 0.38 14.11
C GLY A 151 1.69 1.32 12.94
N VAL A 152 1.34 0.99 11.69
CA VAL A 152 1.62 1.87 10.53
C VAL A 152 0.85 3.18 10.65
N THR A 153 -0.45 3.16 10.88
CA THR A 153 -1.26 4.38 11.05
C THR A 153 -1.03 5.08 12.39
N GLU A 154 -0.47 4.39 13.37
CA GLU A 154 -0.08 4.96 14.68
C GLU A 154 1.13 5.91 14.59
N ILE A 155 1.87 5.90 13.45
CA ILE A 155 2.97 6.83 13.18
C ILE A 155 2.50 8.28 13.28
N GLY A 156 1.26 8.57 12.82
CA GLY A 156 0.68 9.90 12.99
C GLY A 156 -0.58 10.13 12.18
N ASP A 157 -1.15 11.31 12.31
CA ASP A 157 -2.46 11.68 11.77
C ASP A 157 -2.46 12.01 10.27
N TYR A 158 -1.29 11.98 9.61
CA TYR A 158 -1.16 12.07 8.15
C TYR A 158 -1.00 10.70 7.49
N VAL A 159 -0.94 9.59 8.24
CA VAL A 159 -0.77 8.25 7.69
C VAL A 159 -2.10 7.51 7.68
N PHE A 160 -2.54 7.14 6.48
CA PHE A 160 -3.75 6.38 6.18
C PHE A 160 -3.41 5.11 5.43
N ARG A 161 -4.33 4.16 5.37
CA ARG A 161 -4.23 3.00 4.48
C ARG A 161 -5.58 2.55 3.95
N ASN A 162 -5.60 2.01 2.72
CA ASN A 162 -6.77 1.34 2.17
C ASN A 162 -6.63 -0.19 2.15
N SER A 163 -5.52 -0.72 2.65
CA SER A 163 -5.32 -2.15 2.84
C SER A 163 -5.83 -2.60 4.21
N LEU A 164 -6.59 -3.70 4.25
CA LEU A 164 -7.00 -4.33 5.52
C LEU A 164 -5.79 -4.79 6.31
N THR A 165 -5.83 -4.58 7.61
CA THR A 165 -4.79 -5.05 8.53
C THR A 165 -4.77 -6.58 8.62
N GLU A 166 -3.64 -7.15 9.05
CA GLU A 166 -3.60 -8.58 9.39
C GLU A 166 -4.61 -8.91 10.49
N GLN A 167 -4.83 -8.01 11.45
CA GLN A 167 -5.81 -8.15 12.52
C GLN A 167 -7.27 -8.15 12.01
N ALA A 168 -7.54 -7.55 10.86
CA ALA A 168 -8.87 -7.56 10.25
C ALA A 168 -9.13 -8.82 9.39
N VAL A 169 -8.08 -9.37 8.75
CA VAL A 169 -8.19 -10.49 7.79
C VAL A 169 -8.04 -11.85 8.47
N ILE A 170 -7.07 -11.99 9.38
CA ILE A 170 -6.66 -13.27 9.93
C ILE A 170 -7.71 -13.95 10.83
N PRO A 171 -8.46 -13.25 11.69
CA PRO A 171 -9.47 -13.92 12.53
C PRO A 171 -10.49 -14.71 11.71
N GLN A 172 -11.06 -14.11 10.66
CA GLN A 172 -11.97 -14.82 9.78
C GLN A 172 -11.28 -15.96 9.03
N THR A 173 -10.01 -15.80 8.65
CA THR A 173 -9.24 -16.84 7.96
C THR A 173 -9.07 -18.08 8.83
N ILE A 174 -8.69 -17.90 10.10
CA ILE A 174 -8.50 -19.00 11.05
C ILE A 174 -9.85 -19.63 11.43
N ALA A 175 -10.89 -18.84 11.70
CA ALA A 175 -12.22 -19.36 11.98
C ALA A 175 -12.75 -20.26 10.84
N THR A 176 -12.65 -19.76 9.58
CA THR A 176 -13.08 -20.52 8.41
C THR A 176 -12.24 -21.79 8.22
N ALA A 177 -10.91 -21.70 8.38
CA ALA A 177 -10.05 -22.88 8.26
C ALA A 177 -10.29 -23.90 9.38
N THR A 178 -10.57 -23.44 10.60
CA THR A 178 -10.88 -24.32 11.74
C THR A 178 -12.20 -25.06 11.51
N GLU A 179 -13.22 -24.38 10.98
CA GLU A 179 -14.49 -25.02 10.62
C GLU A 179 -14.34 -26.05 9.50
N GLU A 180 -13.60 -25.70 8.42
CA GLU A 180 -13.45 -26.55 7.23
C GLU A 180 -12.57 -27.78 7.50
N PHE A 181 -11.46 -27.61 8.24
CA PHE A 181 -10.47 -28.67 8.42
C PHE A 181 -10.50 -29.31 9.82
N GLY A 182 -11.24 -28.75 10.77
CA GLY A 182 -11.32 -29.26 12.15
C GLY A 182 -10.01 -29.11 12.93
N LEU A 183 -9.34 -27.97 12.78
CA LEU A 183 -8.03 -27.70 13.38
C LEU A 183 -8.06 -27.82 14.90
N GLN A 184 -7.09 -28.53 15.48
CA GLN A 184 -6.91 -28.67 16.93
C GLN A 184 -5.47 -28.33 17.34
N ASP A 185 -4.49 -28.68 16.49
CA ASP A 185 -3.07 -28.49 16.74
C ASP A 185 -2.37 -28.04 15.46
N VAL A 186 -1.64 -26.93 15.54
CA VAL A 186 -0.95 -26.34 14.39
C VAL A 186 0.49 -25.94 14.70
N VAL A 187 1.31 -25.89 13.67
CA VAL A 187 2.63 -25.23 13.71
C VAL A 187 2.51 -23.86 13.06
N VAL A 188 3.05 -22.82 13.73
CA VAL A 188 3.13 -21.47 13.16
C VAL A 188 4.55 -21.20 12.70
N MET A 189 4.70 -20.71 11.46
CA MET A 189 5.99 -20.33 10.88
C MET A 189 5.97 -18.86 10.44
N TYR A 190 7.00 -18.08 10.73
CA TYR A 190 7.08 -16.69 10.28
C TYR A 190 8.51 -16.18 10.14
N SER A 191 8.73 -15.17 9.30
CA SER A 191 10.04 -14.50 9.28
C SER A 191 10.09 -13.43 10.39
N ASN A 192 11.14 -13.52 11.22
CA ASN A 192 11.28 -12.67 12.40
C ASN A 192 12.16 -11.43 12.18
N ASP A 193 12.32 -11.04 10.93
CA ASP A 193 13.10 -9.87 10.48
C ASP A 193 12.32 -8.93 9.56
N ASP A 194 10.97 -8.97 9.67
CA ASP A 194 10.08 -8.14 8.87
C ASP A 194 8.80 -7.76 9.65
N ALA A 195 8.47 -6.46 9.69
CA ALA A 195 7.37 -5.93 10.47
C ALA A 195 5.99 -6.50 10.05
N PHE A 196 5.78 -6.77 8.75
CA PHE A 196 4.56 -7.39 8.25
C PHE A 196 4.39 -8.81 8.81
N THR A 197 5.44 -9.62 8.71
CA THR A 197 5.37 -11.04 9.11
C THR A 197 5.31 -11.22 10.62
N GLU A 198 5.93 -10.35 11.40
CA GLU A 198 5.78 -10.31 12.86
C GLU A 198 4.34 -9.95 13.24
N SER A 199 3.76 -8.92 12.61
CA SER A 199 2.35 -8.53 12.85
C SER A 199 1.37 -9.64 12.46
N GLY A 200 1.63 -10.33 11.34
CA GLY A 200 0.84 -11.49 10.92
C GLY A 200 0.94 -12.66 11.90
N TYR A 201 2.14 -12.94 12.42
CA TYR A 201 2.34 -13.96 13.46
C TYR A 201 1.51 -13.64 14.73
N GLU A 202 1.53 -12.40 15.19
CA GLU A 202 0.75 -11.97 16.35
C GLU A 202 -0.75 -12.14 16.10
N ALA A 203 -1.25 -11.74 14.92
CA ALA A 203 -2.65 -11.89 14.55
C ALA A 203 -3.06 -13.36 14.44
N PHE A 204 -2.23 -14.21 13.82
CA PHE A 204 -2.48 -15.66 13.75
C PHE A 204 -2.53 -16.29 15.13
N THR A 205 -1.57 -15.98 15.99
CA THR A 205 -1.52 -16.54 17.34
C THR A 205 -2.76 -16.16 18.16
N ALA A 206 -3.18 -14.90 18.08
CA ALA A 206 -4.39 -14.43 18.76
C ALA A 206 -5.65 -15.11 18.23
N ALA A 207 -5.80 -15.24 16.92
CA ALA A 207 -6.95 -15.90 16.30
C ALA A 207 -7.01 -17.41 16.61
N LEU A 208 -5.87 -18.09 16.62
CA LEU A 208 -5.78 -19.51 17.02
C LEU A 208 -6.17 -19.72 18.48
N GLU A 209 -5.76 -18.82 19.37
CA GLU A 209 -6.16 -18.84 20.79
C GLU A 209 -7.66 -18.64 20.94
N GLU A 210 -8.28 -17.71 20.19
CA GLU A 210 -9.72 -17.44 20.20
C GLU A 210 -10.52 -18.66 19.74
N GLU A 211 -10.05 -19.37 18.70
CA GLU A 211 -10.67 -20.59 18.19
C GLU A 211 -10.35 -21.83 19.04
N GLY A 212 -9.51 -21.71 20.07
CA GLY A 212 -9.12 -22.82 20.95
C GLY A 212 -8.18 -23.82 20.27
N VAL A 213 -7.49 -23.42 19.21
CA VAL A 213 -6.50 -24.23 18.48
C VAL A 213 -5.15 -24.12 19.18
N THR A 214 -4.51 -25.23 19.43
CA THR A 214 -3.20 -25.29 20.08
C THR A 214 -2.08 -24.96 19.07
N VAL A 215 -1.16 -24.07 19.44
CA VAL A 215 0.10 -23.91 18.71
C VAL A 215 1.13 -24.83 19.34
N SER A 216 1.39 -26.00 18.73
CA SER A 216 2.38 -26.97 19.25
C SER A 216 3.81 -26.50 19.11
N GLU A 217 4.09 -25.72 18.06
CA GLU A 217 5.42 -25.18 17.83
C GLU A 217 5.35 -23.86 17.06
N THR A 218 6.29 -22.95 17.37
CA THR A 218 6.54 -21.73 16.61
C THR A 218 7.95 -21.80 16.02
N ILE A 219 8.06 -21.73 14.70
CA ILE A 219 9.30 -21.82 13.94
C ILE A 219 9.58 -20.51 13.24
N THR A 220 10.79 -19.98 13.40
CA THR A 220 11.20 -18.73 12.75
C THR A 220 12.22 -18.97 11.65
N PHE A 221 12.21 -18.06 10.67
CA PHE A 221 13.17 -18.02 9.57
C PHE A 221 13.48 -16.57 9.20
N SER A 222 14.48 -16.34 8.35
CA SER A 222 14.73 -15.02 7.76
C SER A 222 13.93 -14.86 6.47
N LYS A 223 13.40 -13.67 6.20
CA LYS A 223 12.71 -13.37 4.93
C LYS A 223 13.54 -13.63 3.68
N ALA A 224 14.86 -13.71 3.82
CA ALA A 224 15.79 -14.07 2.74
C ALA A 224 16.02 -15.56 2.59
N ASP A 225 15.48 -16.41 3.47
CA ASP A 225 15.63 -17.86 3.39
C ASP A 225 14.88 -18.44 2.19
N THR A 226 15.50 -19.42 1.54
CA THR A 226 14.95 -20.12 0.37
C THR A 226 14.97 -21.63 0.52
N ASP A 227 15.59 -22.17 1.58
CA ASP A 227 15.59 -23.59 1.91
C ASP A 227 14.94 -23.82 3.27
N PHE A 228 13.75 -24.39 3.24
CA PHE A 228 12.89 -24.64 4.41
C PHE A 228 12.85 -26.10 4.83
N ARG A 229 13.56 -27.02 4.15
CA ARG A 229 13.42 -28.46 4.37
C ARG A 229 13.69 -28.89 5.81
N ALA A 230 14.68 -28.30 6.47
CA ALA A 230 14.99 -28.62 7.86
C ALA A 230 13.87 -28.14 8.80
N LEU A 231 13.35 -26.92 8.59
CA LEU A 231 12.27 -26.34 9.39
C LEU A 231 10.93 -27.06 9.15
N LEU A 232 10.66 -27.46 7.90
CA LEU A 232 9.48 -28.25 7.55
C LEU A 232 9.54 -29.67 8.13
N THR A 233 10.72 -30.30 8.17
CA THR A 233 10.91 -31.58 8.85
C THR A 233 10.64 -31.44 10.36
N GLN A 234 11.12 -30.38 10.98
CA GLN A 234 10.84 -30.07 12.38
C GLN A 234 9.32 -29.87 12.60
N ALA A 235 8.65 -29.08 11.76
CA ALA A 235 7.21 -28.88 11.82
C ALA A 235 6.43 -30.21 11.72
N GLN A 236 6.87 -31.12 10.86
CA GLN A 236 6.24 -32.43 10.67
C GLN A 236 6.36 -33.36 11.90
N GLU A 237 7.42 -33.19 12.72
CA GLU A 237 7.61 -34.00 13.93
C GLU A 237 6.51 -33.75 14.98
N SER A 238 5.83 -32.60 14.92
CA SER A 238 4.69 -32.27 15.78
C SER A 238 3.36 -32.89 15.31
N GLU A 239 3.32 -33.50 14.12
CA GLU A 239 2.12 -34.07 13.47
C GLU A 239 0.94 -33.07 13.45
N PRO A 240 1.11 -31.80 12.99
CA PRO A 240 0.06 -30.78 13.07
C PRO A 240 -1.08 -31.03 12.07
N ASP A 241 -2.28 -30.51 12.39
CA ASP A 241 -3.44 -30.49 11.49
C ASP A 241 -3.26 -29.49 10.33
N ALA A 242 -2.47 -28.42 10.55
CA ALA A 242 -2.11 -27.44 9.53
C ALA A 242 -0.77 -26.75 9.85
N ILE A 243 -0.17 -26.14 8.84
CA ILE A 243 0.95 -25.19 9.00
C ILE A 243 0.44 -23.78 8.68
N VAL A 244 0.49 -22.89 9.66
CA VAL A 244 0.11 -21.48 9.53
C VAL A 244 1.35 -20.66 9.26
N VAL A 245 1.34 -19.82 8.22
CA VAL A 245 2.54 -19.15 7.75
C VAL A 245 2.33 -17.66 7.55
N SER A 246 3.11 -16.83 8.24
CA SER A 246 3.23 -15.41 7.94
C SER A 246 4.53 -15.14 7.18
N ALA A 247 4.41 -14.92 5.87
CA ALA A 247 5.53 -14.72 4.96
C ALA A 247 5.17 -13.87 3.75
N LEU A 248 6.17 -13.22 3.16
CA LEU A 248 6.07 -12.64 1.83
C LEU A 248 6.17 -13.74 0.76
N ILE A 249 5.74 -13.45 -0.47
CA ILE A 249 5.60 -14.43 -1.55
C ILE A 249 6.92 -15.13 -1.91
N GLU A 250 8.05 -14.45 -1.78
CA GLU A 250 9.38 -14.99 -2.08
C GLU A 250 9.78 -16.15 -1.14
N ALA A 251 9.33 -16.09 0.12
CA ALA A 251 9.51 -17.19 1.07
C ALA A 251 8.36 -18.20 1.00
N ALA A 252 7.14 -17.75 0.74
CA ALA A 252 5.95 -18.59 0.65
C ALA A 252 6.05 -19.64 -0.46
N ILE A 253 6.50 -19.25 -1.66
CA ILE A 253 6.63 -20.16 -2.81
C ILE A 253 7.58 -21.33 -2.51
N PRO A 254 8.84 -21.12 -2.13
CA PRO A 254 9.75 -22.25 -1.82
C PRO A 254 9.31 -23.04 -0.58
N LEU A 255 8.70 -22.40 0.43
CA LEU A 255 8.16 -23.09 1.60
C LEU A 255 7.05 -24.07 1.19
N VAL A 256 6.05 -23.62 0.46
CA VAL A 256 4.94 -24.44 -0.02
C VAL A 256 5.45 -25.57 -0.92
N THR A 257 6.32 -25.26 -1.86
CA THR A 257 6.90 -26.25 -2.79
C THR A 257 7.64 -27.34 -2.03
N GLN A 258 8.54 -26.98 -1.11
CA GLN A 258 9.34 -27.92 -0.33
C GLN A 258 8.49 -28.70 0.67
N ALA A 259 7.42 -28.13 1.22
CA ALA A 259 6.49 -28.89 2.05
C ALA A 259 5.88 -30.07 1.29
N ARG A 260 5.38 -29.83 0.08
CA ARG A 260 4.80 -30.89 -0.76
C ARG A 260 5.87 -31.90 -1.25
N GLU A 261 7.09 -31.45 -1.55
CA GLU A 261 8.22 -32.36 -1.87
C GLU A 261 8.55 -33.31 -0.71
N LEU A 262 8.38 -32.88 0.54
CA LEU A 262 8.59 -33.69 1.74
C LEU A 262 7.37 -34.57 2.10
N GLY A 263 6.28 -34.50 1.33
CA GLY A 263 5.04 -35.24 1.59
C GLY A 263 4.22 -34.68 2.74
N ILE A 264 4.34 -33.38 3.02
CA ILE A 264 3.49 -32.67 3.98
C ILE A 264 2.23 -32.26 3.22
N ASP A 265 1.13 -32.99 3.45
CA ASP A 265 -0.15 -32.82 2.74
C ASP A 265 -1.17 -32.00 3.54
N VAL A 266 -0.90 -31.68 4.80
CA VAL A 266 -1.80 -30.86 5.62
C VAL A 266 -2.01 -29.47 5.01
N PRO A 267 -3.13 -28.78 5.30
CA PRO A 267 -3.37 -27.40 4.85
C PRO A 267 -2.22 -26.47 5.23
N ILE A 268 -1.84 -25.59 4.30
CA ILE A 268 -0.97 -24.45 4.57
C ILE A 268 -1.84 -23.22 4.51
N ILE A 269 -1.82 -22.41 5.58
CA ILE A 269 -2.70 -21.25 5.76
C ILE A 269 -1.82 -20.00 5.83
N GLY A 270 -2.02 -19.07 4.90
CA GLY A 270 -1.30 -17.79 4.83
C GLY A 270 -2.21 -16.57 4.95
N GLY A 271 -1.63 -15.42 5.24
CA GLY A 271 -2.30 -14.12 5.23
C GLY A 271 -2.15 -13.39 3.89
N ASN A 272 -2.28 -12.06 3.92
CA ASN A 272 -2.25 -11.19 2.73
C ASN A 272 -1.04 -11.42 1.81
N GLY A 273 0.14 -11.71 2.36
CA GLY A 273 1.37 -11.91 1.59
C GLY A 273 1.32 -13.11 0.63
N PHE A 274 0.43 -14.07 0.88
CA PHE A 274 0.21 -15.22 0.00
C PHE A 274 -0.75 -14.92 -1.16
N ASN A 275 -1.53 -13.84 -1.10
CA ASN A 275 -2.50 -13.50 -2.14
C ASN A 275 -1.83 -12.89 -3.38
N ASN A 276 -0.99 -13.68 -4.03
CA ASN A 276 -0.25 -13.28 -5.22
C ASN A 276 -0.32 -14.39 -6.27
N PRO A 277 -0.66 -14.11 -7.53
CA PRO A 277 -0.74 -15.09 -8.61
C PRO A 277 0.54 -15.90 -8.82
N ARG A 278 1.69 -15.37 -8.43
CA ARG A 278 2.98 -16.10 -8.47
C ARG A 278 2.96 -17.36 -7.62
N LEU A 279 2.14 -17.42 -6.57
CA LEU A 279 1.99 -18.65 -5.79
C LEU A 279 1.63 -19.84 -6.70
N MET A 280 0.63 -19.66 -7.55
CA MET A 280 0.23 -20.71 -8.51
C MET A 280 1.20 -20.83 -9.67
N ALA A 281 1.71 -19.71 -10.20
CA ALA A 281 2.60 -19.72 -11.35
C ALA A 281 3.93 -20.42 -11.08
N ASP A 282 4.51 -20.22 -9.89
CA ASP A 282 5.86 -20.67 -9.54
C ASP A 282 5.84 -21.99 -8.72
N ALA A 283 4.86 -22.19 -7.81
CA ALA A 283 4.72 -23.44 -7.07
C ALA A 283 3.86 -24.49 -7.79
N GLY A 284 3.07 -24.08 -8.80
CA GLY A 284 2.25 -24.99 -9.60
C GLY A 284 1.33 -25.86 -8.74
N GLN A 285 1.39 -27.18 -8.95
CA GLN A 285 0.56 -28.15 -8.22
C GLN A 285 0.80 -28.13 -6.69
N ALA A 286 1.96 -27.68 -6.23
CA ALA A 286 2.24 -27.59 -4.79
C ALA A 286 1.36 -26.53 -4.08
N ALA A 287 0.87 -25.53 -4.81
CA ALA A 287 0.00 -24.50 -4.28
C ALA A 287 -1.44 -24.99 -4.03
N GLU A 288 -1.87 -26.11 -4.64
CA GLU A 288 -3.23 -26.63 -4.44
C GLU A 288 -3.56 -26.85 -2.96
N GLY A 289 -4.75 -26.35 -2.55
CA GLY A 289 -5.21 -26.43 -1.18
C GLY A 289 -4.60 -25.43 -0.21
N VAL A 290 -3.73 -24.53 -0.66
CA VAL A 290 -3.24 -23.41 0.17
C VAL A 290 -4.41 -22.47 0.46
N VAL A 291 -4.65 -22.17 1.74
CA VAL A 291 -5.68 -21.24 2.21
C VAL A 291 -5.06 -19.86 2.41
N VAL A 292 -5.76 -18.83 2.00
CA VAL A 292 -5.23 -17.45 2.02
C VAL A 292 -6.29 -16.49 2.54
N GLY A 293 -5.93 -15.73 3.56
CA GLY A 293 -6.68 -14.54 3.96
C GLY A 293 -6.44 -13.41 2.96
N ALA A 294 -7.50 -12.79 2.48
CA ALA A 294 -7.44 -11.81 1.42
C ALA A 294 -8.33 -10.59 1.67
N ALA A 295 -7.96 -9.47 1.08
CA ALA A 295 -8.67 -8.20 1.16
C ALA A 295 -9.48 -7.87 -0.09
N TRP A 296 -9.55 -8.79 -1.06
CA TRP A 296 -10.28 -8.58 -2.30
C TRP A 296 -10.78 -9.92 -2.88
N ASN A 297 -11.96 -9.87 -3.47
CA ASN A 297 -12.58 -11.00 -4.13
C ASN A 297 -12.89 -10.68 -5.59
N SER A 298 -12.10 -11.23 -6.51
CA SER A 298 -12.31 -11.07 -7.95
C SER A 298 -13.68 -11.59 -8.43
N ALA A 299 -14.29 -12.52 -7.71
CA ALA A 299 -15.61 -13.06 -8.02
C ALA A 299 -16.77 -12.22 -7.45
N SER A 300 -16.48 -11.08 -6.80
CA SER A 300 -17.51 -10.17 -6.33
C SER A 300 -18.34 -9.62 -7.49
N ASP A 301 -19.66 -9.61 -7.31
CA ASP A 301 -20.64 -9.12 -8.30
C ASP A 301 -20.94 -7.61 -8.15
N ASN A 302 -20.19 -6.89 -7.29
CA ASN A 302 -20.39 -5.45 -7.18
C ASN A 302 -20.02 -4.74 -8.50
N PRO A 303 -20.75 -3.68 -8.86
CA PRO A 303 -20.56 -3.01 -10.15
C PRO A 303 -19.17 -2.42 -10.35
N GLU A 304 -18.55 -1.88 -9.30
CA GLU A 304 -17.23 -1.28 -9.32
C GLU A 304 -16.17 -2.33 -9.63
N ASN A 305 -16.29 -3.53 -9.02
CA ASN A 305 -15.39 -4.65 -9.26
C ASN A 305 -15.51 -5.15 -10.71
N GLN A 306 -16.74 -5.30 -11.21
CA GLN A 306 -16.95 -5.77 -12.60
C GLN A 306 -16.40 -4.77 -13.62
N ALA A 307 -16.61 -3.47 -13.42
CA ALA A 307 -16.06 -2.42 -14.28
C ALA A 307 -14.54 -2.39 -14.25
N PHE A 308 -13.92 -2.58 -13.07
CA PHE A 308 -12.48 -2.67 -12.94
C PHE A 308 -11.90 -3.89 -13.65
N LEU A 309 -12.51 -5.07 -13.49
CA LEU A 309 -12.08 -6.30 -14.17
C LEU A 309 -12.10 -6.15 -15.69
N GLU A 310 -13.19 -5.58 -16.24
CA GLU A 310 -13.33 -5.33 -17.68
C GLU A 310 -12.27 -4.34 -18.19
N ALA A 311 -12.05 -3.25 -17.47
CA ALA A 311 -11.08 -2.23 -17.84
C ALA A 311 -9.64 -2.75 -17.77
N TYR A 312 -9.31 -3.51 -16.70
CA TYR A 312 -7.98 -4.07 -16.53
C TYR A 312 -7.65 -5.11 -17.61
N GLU A 313 -8.60 -6.00 -17.93
CA GLU A 313 -8.46 -6.99 -19.02
C GLU A 313 -8.29 -6.30 -20.37
N ALA A 314 -9.05 -5.23 -20.64
CA ALA A 314 -8.96 -4.47 -21.87
C ALA A 314 -7.60 -3.79 -22.05
N GLU A 315 -7.02 -3.26 -20.97
CA GLU A 315 -5.73 -2.55 -21.01
C GLU A 315 -4.54 -3.52 -21.03
N TYR A 316 -4.55 -4.54 -20.16
CA TYR A 316 -3.37 -5.38 -19.92
C TYR A 316 -3.47 -6.78 -20.53
N SER A 317 -4.64 -7.19 -21.06
CA SER A 317 -4.90 -8.57 -21.52
C SER A 317 -4.54 -9.62 -20.45
N ALA A 318 -4.82 -9.30 -19.18
CA ALA A 318 -4.52 -10.09 -18.01
C ALA A 318 -5.58 -9.88 -16.94
N GLN A 319 -5.67 -10.82 -16.00
CA GLN A 319 -6.50 -10.64 -14.81
C GLN A 319 -5.74 -9.84 -13.74
N PRO A 320 -6.41 -8.91 -13.04
CA PRO A 320 -5.81 -8.22 -11.90
C PRO A 320 -5.67 -9.14 -10.70
N ASP A 321 -4.82 -8.75 -9.77
CA ASP A 321 -4.74 -9.32 -8.43
C ASP A 321 -5.20 -8.31 -7.36
N GLN A 322 -5.15 -8.72 -6.09
CA GLN A 322 -5.50 -7.88 -4.94
C GLN A 322 -4.71 -6.57 -4.91
N PHE A 323 -3.42 -6.60 -5.23
CA PHE A 323 -2.54 -5.43 -5.15
C PHE A 323 -2.86 -4.39 -6.24
N ALA A 324 -3.25 -4.86 -7.43
CA ALA A 324 -3.76 -3.98 -8.48
C ALA A 324 -5.10 -3.35 -8.08
N ALA A 325 -6.01 -4.14 -7.48
CA ALA A 325 -7.32 -3.66 -7.03
C ALA A 325 -7.19 -2.62 -5.90
N GLN A 326 -6.31 -2.86 -4.93
CA GLN A 326 -6.02 -1.92 -3.84
C GLN A 326 -5.39 -0.62 -4.35
N ALA A 327 -4.42 -0.71 -5.26
CA ALA A 327 -3.77 0.46 -5.82
C ALA A 327 -4.71 1.31 -6.67
N TYR A 328 -5.51 0.67 -7.53
CA TYR A 328 -6.57 1.34 -8.28
C TYR A 328 -7.55 2.06 -7.35
N THR A 329 -8.05 1.36 -6.34
CA THR A 329 -8.95 1.94 -5.34
C THR A 329 -8.29 3.10 -4.61
N GLY A 330 -7.01 2.99 -4.25
CA GLY A 330 -6.27 4.04 -3.55
C GLY A 330 -6.30 5.38 -4.28
N LEU A 331 -5.99 5.40 -5.58
CA LEU A 331 -6.02 6.65 -6.35
C LEU A 331 -7.46 7.14 -6.58
N MET A 332 -8.44 6.25 -6.71
CA MET A 332 -9.85 6.64 -6.80
C MET A 332 -10.37 7.29 -5.51
N LEU A 333 -9.94 6.81 -4.33
CA LEU A 333 -10.25 7.41 -3.03
C LEU A 333 -9.58 8.79 -2.88
N VAL A 334 -8.36 8.96 -3.38
CA VAL A 334 -7.69 10.27 -3.44
C VAL A 334 -8.48 11.23 -4.33
N ASP A 335 -8.96 10.81 -5.50
CA ASP A 335 -9.82 11.63 -6.37
C ASP A 335 -11.11 12.05 -5.64
N GLN A 336 -11.72 11.12 -4.93
CA GLN A 336 -12.92 11.42 -4.15
C GLN A 336 -12.64 12.46 -3.04
N ALA A 337 -11.53 12.30 -2.31
CA ALA A 337 -11.12 13.24 -1.27
C ALA A 337 -10.85 14.65 -1.84
N VAL A 338 -10.10 14.74 -2.94
CA VAL A 338 -9.81 16.01 -3.61
C VAL A 338 -11.10 16.69 -4.11
N ARG A 339 -12.02 15.91 -4.68
CA ARG A 339 -13.28 16.44 -5.22
C ARG A 339 -14.31 16.82 -4.16
N ALA A 340 -14.22 16.28 -2.95
CA ALA A 340 -15.17 16.60 -1.88
C ALA A 340 -15.28 18.12 -1.66
N ASP A 341 -14.13 18.77 -1.46
CA ASP A 341 -14.04 20.22 -1.25
C ASP A 341 -13.39 20.96 -2.44
N CYS A 342 -13.12 20.25 -3.53
CA CYS A 342 -12.38 20.76 -4.69
C CYS A 342 -11.04 21.41 -4.29
N ALA A 343 -10.30 20.75 -3.43
CA ALA A 343 -9.04 21.22 -2.88
C ALA A 343 -8.02 20.06 -2.84
N ALA A 344 -6.79 20.36 -3.24
CA ALA A 344 -5.70 19.38 -3.32
C ALA A 344 -4.47 19.81 -2.49
N ASP A 345 -4.64 20.72 -1.55
CA ASP A 345 -3.64 20.94 -0.52
C ASP A 345 -3.65 19.80 0.51
N ARG A 346 -2.53 19.64 1.22
CA ARG A 346 -2.29 18.51 2.12
C ARG A 346 -3.31 18.36 3.24
N GLU A 347 -3.70 19.49 3.85
CA GLU A 347 -4.67 19.49 4.96
C GLU A 347 -6.06 19.10 4.49
N SER A 348 -6.50 19.64 3.35
CA SER A 348 -7.80 19.30 2.76
C SER A 348 -7.87 17.82 2.37
N ILE A 349 -6.82 17.28 1.73
CA ILE A 349 -6.77 15.85 1.40
C ILE A 349 -6.80 14.98 2.66
N LYS A 350 -5.97 15.31 3.67
CA LYS A 350 -5.96 14.61 4.95
C LYS A 350 -7.35 14.58 5.60
N ALA A 351 -8.00 15.74 5.70
CA ALA A 351 -9.32 15.86 6.31
C ALA A 351 -10.35 15.00 5.54
N ALA A 352 -10.39 15.14 4.22
CA ALA A 352 -11.34 14.42 3.38
C ALA A 352 -11.10 12.89 3.35
N LEU A 353 -9.84 12.43 3.41
CA LEU A 353 -9.55 10.99 3.56
C LEU A 353 -10.11 10.44 4.87
N GLY A 354 -9.97 11.19 5.98
CA GLY A 354 -10.51 10.79 7.28
C GLY A 354 -12.04 10.76 7.38
N GLU A 355 -12.74 11.39 6.42
CA GLU A 355 -14.19 11.43 6.36
C GLU A 355 -14.81 10.42 5.36
N LEU A 356 -13.99 9.56 4.75
CA LEU A 356 -14.47 8.53 3.82
C LEU A 356 -15.32 7.50 4.56
N GLU A 357 -16.60 7.44 4.25
CA GLU A 357 -17.56 6.51 4.88
C GLU A 357 -18.51 5.92 3.82
N ASN A 358 -18.68 4.61 3.84
CA ASN A 358 -19.58 3.84 2.98
C ASN A 358 -19.39 4.12 1.47
N VAL A 359 -18.14 4.26 1.03
CA VAL A 359 -17.79 4.52 -0.37
C VAL A 359 -17.85 3.23 -1.18
N PRO A 360 -18.65 3.16 -2.26
CA PRO A 360 -18.59 2.03 -3.18
C PRO A 360 -17.24 1.96 -3.87
N THR A 361 -16.54 0.83 -3.75
CA THR A 361 -15.22 0.63 -4.35
C THR A 361 -15.07 -0.77 -4.93
N VAL A 362 -13.99 -1.01 -5.65
CA VAL A 362 -13.58 -2.34 -6.12
C VAL A 362 -13.41 -3.33 -4.95
N LEU A 363 -13.02 -2.84 -3.78
CA LEU A 363 -12.84 -3.64 -2.57
C LEU A 363 -14.16 -3.94 -1.83
N GLY A 364 -15.28 -3.38 -2.29
CA GLY A 364 -16.57 -3.39 -1.64
C GLY A 364 -16.92 -2.03 -1.04
N GLU A 365 -17.87 -2.00 -0.11
CA GLU A 365 -18.19 -0.78 0.65
C GLU A 365 -17.03 -0.46 1.59
N PHE A 366 -16.42 0.71 1.37
CA PHE A 366 -15.17 1.11 2.00
C PHE A 366 -15.39 2.29 2.95
N SER A 367 -14.73 2.26 4.10
CA SER A 367 -14.65 3.38 5.04
C SER A 367 -13.23 3.49 5.60
N ILE A 368 -12.89 4.65 6.11
CA ILE A 368 -11.72 4.88 6.97
C ILE A 368 -12.23 4.99 8.42
N ASP A 369 -11.63 4.26 9.33
CA ASP A 369 -11.97 4.30 10.74
C ASP A 369 -11.26 5.44 11.51
N GLU A 370 -11.55 5.56 12.82
CA GLU A 370 -10.94 6.56 13.70
C GLU A 370 -9.41 6.42 13.84
N ASN A 371 -8.86 5.24 13.53
CA ASN A 371 -7.43 4.96 13.51
C ASN A 371 -6.80 5.20 12.14
N ARG A 372 -7.57 5.64 11.15
CA ARG A 372 -7.18 5.81 9.74
C ARG A 372 -6.90 4.50 9.02
N ASP A 373 -7.45 3.41 9.53
CA ASP A 373 -7.42 2.08 8.94
C ASP A 373 -8.60 1.85 8.01
N ALA A 374 -8.38 0.99 7.02
CA ALA A 374 -9.42 0.55 6.09
C ALA A 374 -10.46 -0.33 6.78
N VAL A 375 -11.73 -0.10 6.46
CA VAL A 375 -12.84 -0.96 6.81
C VAL A 375 -13.56 -1.36 5.53
N HIS A 376 -13.47 -2.62 5.15
CA HIS A 376 -14.21 -3.24 4.05
C HIS A 376 -14.22 -4.78 4.25
N PRO A 377 -15.00 -5.56 3.47
CA PRO A 377 -15.07 -7.00 3.66
C PRO A 377 -13.74 -7.71 3.39
N ALA A 378 -13.32 -8.58 4.31
CA ALA A 378 -12.29 -9.59 4.07
C ALA A 378 -12.88 -10.81 3.35
N VAL A 379 -12.05 -11.64 2.75
CA VAL A 379 -12.44 -12.90 2.12
C VAL A 379 -11.42 -13.99 2.42
N VAL A 380 -11.90 -15.21 2.64
CA VAL A 380 -11.00 -16.38 2.75
C VAL A 380 -11.02 -17.11 1.42
N GLN A 381 -9.84 -17.35 0.88
CA GLN A 381 -9.66 -18.01 -0.41
C GLN A 381 -8.86 -19.30 -0.24
N VAL A 382 -9.01 -20.19 -1.20
CA VAL A 382 -8.22 -21.40 -1.32
C VAL A 382 -7.77 -21.56 -2.77
N VAL A 383 -6.57 -22.06 -2.98
CA VAL A 383 -6.11 -22.41 -4.33
C VAL A 383 -6.81 -23.68 -4.80
N ARG A 384 -7.59 -23.59 -5.87
CA ARG A 384 -8.27 -24.70 -6.55
C ARG A 384 -8.09 -24.58 -8.06
N ASP A 385 -7.67 -25.65 -8.71
CA ASP A 385 -7.45 -25.71 -10.16
C ASP A 385 -6.53 -24.58 -10.66
N GLY A 386 -5.50 -24.23 -9.86
CA GLY A 386 -4.50 -23.21 -10.19
C GLY A 386 -5.03 -21.77 -10.12
N SER A 387 -6.12 -21.50 -9.39
CA SER A 387 -6.67 -20.17 -9.17
C SER A 387 -7.20 -19.99 -7.75
N PHE A 388 -7.29 -18.74 -7.29
CA PHE A 388 -7.95 -18.44 -6.03
C PHE A 388 -9.47 -18.58 -6.16
N ALA A 389 -10.08 -19.34 -5.27
CA ALA A 389 -11.53 -19.51 -5.14
C ALA A 389 -11.94 -19.21 -3.69
N VAL A 390 -13.14 -18.68 -3.49
CA VAL A 390 -13.64 -18.42 -2.14
C VAL A 390 -13.80 -19.74 -1.39
N LEU A 391 -13.23 -19.84 -0.20
CA LEU A 391 -13.46 -20.93 0.74
C LEU A 391 -14.77 -20.65 1.50
N GLN A 392 -15.72 -21.58 1.40
CA GLN A 392 -17.06 -21.48 1.99
C GLN A 392 -17.20 -22.45 3.14
#